data_dbbe0c6c7cccfa27f919451197a21c8a
#
_entry.id   dbbe0c6c7cccfa27f919451197a21c8a
#
_cell.length_a   1.000
_cell.length_b   1.000
_cell.length_c   1.000
_cell.angle_alpha   90.00
_cell.angle_beta   90.00
_cell.angle_gamma   90.00
#
_symmetry.space_group_name_H-M   'P 1'
#
loop_
_entity.id
_entity.type
_entity.pdbx_description
1 polymer ?
#
loop_
_entity_poly.entity_id
_entity_poly.type
_entity_poly.pdbx_seq_one_letter_code
_entity_poly.pdbx_strand_id
1 'polypeptide(L)'
;MPRKGKVPIREVGTDPVYDNQLVEKFINCMMWQGKKSVAQNIFYRAVDKAAKAGNEEPLKLFKKAIENTKPLLEVKTRRVGGANYQVPVEVNPHRRTSLAIRWIISYARDRGEKGMIEKLAAELVDAANNRGNAIKKKEDTHKMAEANKAFAHYRW
;
A
#
# COMPACT_ATOMS: atom_id res chain seq x y z
N MET A 1 22.77 10.82 11.30
CA MET A 1 22.36 10.69 9.88
C MET A 1 23.61 10.73 9.01
N PRO A 2 23.76 9.83 8.03
CA PRO A 2 24.91 9.86 7.14
C PRO A 2 24.87 11.15 6.29
N ARG A 3 25.93 11.90 6.31
CA ARG A 3 26.08 13.13 5.51
C ARG A 3 26.65 12.86 4.12
N LYS A 4 27.32 11.73 3.92
CA LYS A 4 27.94 11.32 2.65
C LYS A 4 27.47 9.92 2.27
N GLY A 5 27.11 9.75 1.00
CA GLY A 5 26.73 8.46 0.43
C GLY A 5 25.28 8.03 0.64
N LYS A 6 24.89 7.01 -0.09
CA LYS A 6 23.55 6.40 0.01
C LYS A 6 23.50 5.51 1.25
N VAL A 7 22.42 5.63 2.02
CA VAL A 7 22.14 4.72 3.14
C VAL A 7 21.90 3.32 2.59
N PRO A 8 22.58 2.27 3.12
CA PRO A 8 22.31 0.90 2.70
C PRO A 8 20.85 0.54 3.01
N ILE A 9 20.16 0.01 2.01
CA ILE A 9 18.80 -0.48 2.16
C ILE A 9 18.88 -1.86 2.83
N ARG A 10 18.26 -2.00 4.00
CA ARG A 10 18.16 -3.29 4.67
C ARG A 10 17.24 -4.19 3.85
N GLU A 11 17.70 -5.38 3.54
CA GLU A 11 16.88 -6.41 2.92
C GLU A 11 15.86 -6.91 3.94
N VAL A 12 14.61 -7.00 3.49
CA VAL A 12 13.53 -7.59 4.27
C VAL A 12 13.60 -9.10 4.09
N GLY A 13 13.67 -9.85 5.18
CA GLY A 13 13.61 -11.31 5.14
C GLY A 13 12.28 -11.82 4.57
N THR A 14 12.14 -13.12 4.45
CA THR A 14 10.90 -13.77 4.05
C THR A 14 10.04 -14.13 5.27
N ASP A 15 8.74 -14.18 5.08
CA ASP A 15 7.78 -14.62 6.08
C ASP A 15 7.86 -16.14 6.29
N PRO A 16 7.82 -16.65 7.55
CA PRO A 16 8.02 -18.07 7.83
C PRO A 16 6.88 -18.98 7.33
N VAL A 17 5.67 -18.45 7.10
CA VAL A 17 4.51 -19.25 6.68
C VAL A 17 4.38 -19.32 5.17
N TYR A 18 4.52 -18.18 4.49
CA TYR A 18 4.34 -18.06 3.03
C TYR A 18 5.65 -17.91 2.26
N ASP A 19 6.81 -17.89 2.94
CA ASP A 19 8.14 -17.64 2.36
C ASP A 19 8.17 -16.47 1.35
N ASN A 20 7.54 -15.36 1.72
CA ASN A 20 7.33 -14.23 0.84
C ASN A 20 7.74 -12.90 1.46
N GLN A 21 8.62 -12.16 0.79
CA GLN A 21 9.09 -10.84 1.23
C GLN A 21 7.99 -9.78 1.28
N LEU A 22 6.98 -9.86 0.39
CA LEU A 22 5.88 -8.90 0.37
C LEU A 22 5.01 -9.04 1.61
N VAL A 23 4.77 -10.27 2.06
CA VAL A 23 4.05 -10.58 3.29
C VAL A 23 4.80 -10.02 4.49
N GLU A 24 6.08 -10.31 4.60
CA GLU A 24 6.92 -9.79 5.69
C GLU A 24 6.93 -8.25 5.71
N LYS A 25 7.05 -7.61 4.55
CA LYS A 25 6.97 -6.15 4.43
C LYS A 25 5.62 -5.60 4.87
N PHE A 26 4.53 -6.28 4.55
CA PHE A 26 3.17 -5.89 4.98
C PHE A 26 3.02 -5.98 6.49
N ILE A 27 3.44 -7.09 7.10
CA ILE A 27 3.40 -7.31 8.55
C ILE A 27 4.22 -6.24 9.28
N ASN A 28 5.43 -5.94 8.80
CA ASN A 28 6.29 -4.91 9.38
C ASN A 28 5.66 -3.51 9.28
N CYS A 29 4.93 -3.20 8.21
CA CYS A 29 4.20 -1.93 8.07
C CYS A 29 2.94 -1.86 8.94
N MET A 30 2.29 -2.99 9.20
CA MET A 30 1.10 -3.06 10.04
C MET A 30 1.43 -3.03 11.54
N MET A 31 2.60 -3.50 11.91
CA MET A 31 3.07 -3.60 13.29
C MET A 31 3.07 -2.24 14.01
N TRP A 32 2.63 -2.24 15.27
CA TRP A 32 2.71 -1.10 16.18
C TRP A 32 3.55 -1.45 17.41
N GLN A 33 4.32 -0.51 17.91
CA GLN A 33 5.13 -0.62 19.14
C GLN A 33 6.05 -1.87 19.17
N GLY A 34 6.50 -2.36 18.01
CA GLY A 34 7.33 -3.55 17.93
C GLY A 34 6.61 -4.88 18.16
N LYS A 35 5.27 -4.89 18.31
CA LYS A 35 4.48 -6.11 18.59
C LYS A 35 4.30 -6.96 17.32
N LYS A 36 5.39 -7.56 16.84
CA LYS A 36 5.40 -8.29 15.56
C LYS A 36 4.53 -9.55 15.58
N SER A 37 4.58 -10.34 16.65
CA SER A 37 3.78 -11.57 16.78
C SER A 37 2.26 -11.31 16.70
N VAL A 38 1.80 -10.19 17.27
CA VAL A 38 0.40 -9.77 17.18
C VAL A 38 0.04 -9.40 15.74
N ALA A 39 0.91 -8.67 15.04
CA ALA A 39 0.71 -8.31 13.65
C ALA A 39 0.68 -9.54 12.74
N GLN A 40 1.56 -10.51 12.94
CA GLN A 40 1.57 -11.78 12.22
C GLN A 40 0.24 -12.55 12.41
N ASN A 41 -0.21 -12.71 13.66
CA ASN A 41 -1.47 -13.40 13.96
C ASN A 41 -2.67 -12.71 13.28
N ILE A 42 -2.74 -11.37 13.35
CA ILE A 42 -3.78 -10.60 12.67
C ILE A 42 -3.73 -10.83 11.16
N PHE A 43 -2.56 -10.76 10.56
CA PHE A 43 -2.38 -10.92 9.12
C PHE A 43 -2.83 -12.31 8.64
N TYR A 44 -2.31 -13.38 9.24
CA TYR A 44 -2.64 -14.75 8.82
C TYR A 44 -4.14 -15.03 8.93
N ARG A 45 -4.74 -14.69 10.07
CA ARG A 45 -6.17 -14.89 10.27
C ARG A 45 -7.03 -14.04 9.34
N ALA A 46 -6.59 -12.82 9.02
CA ALA A 46 -7.30 -11.96 8.09
C ALA A 46 -7.24 -12.49 6.66
N VAL A 47 -6.07 -12.94 6.21
CA VAL A 47 -5.88 -13.48 4.86
C VAL A 47 -6.62 -14.79 4.67
N ASP A 48 -6.59 -15.68 5.67
CA ASP A 48 -7.37 -16.94 5.65
C ASP A 48 -8.88 -16.67 5.58
N LYS A 49 -9.35 -15.66 6.31
CA LYS A 49 -10.76 -15.25 6.27
C LYS A 49 -11.15 -14.64 4.94
N ALA A 50 -10.28 -13.77 4.38
CA ALA A 50 -10.48 -13.20 3.07
C ALA A 50 -10.50 -14.26 1.96
N ALA A 51 -9.61 -15.26 2.04
CA ALA A 51 -9.56 -16.38 1.11
C ALA A 51 -10.86 -17.19 1.10
N LYS A 52 -11.40 -17.49 2.30
CA LYS A 52 -12.70 -18.18 2.44
C LYS A 52 -13.85 -17.38 1.84
N ALA A 53 -13.86 -16.06 2.02
CA ALA A 53 -14.88 -15.18 1.45
C ALA A 53 -14.76 -15.00 -0.06
N GLY A 54 -13.54 -15.02 -0.60
CA GLY A 54 -13.26 -14.83 -2.03
C GLY A 54 -13.17 -16.14 -2.82
N ASN A 55 -13.21 -17.31 -2.18
CA ASN A 55 -12.97 -18.64 -2.80
C ASN A 55 -11.64 -18.68 -3.61
N GLU A 56 -10.63 -17.98 -3.15
CA GLU A 56 -9.29 -17.91 -3.78
C GLU A 56 -8.22 -18.36 -2.78
N GLU A 57 -7.05 -18.75 -3.28
CA GLU A 57 -5.89 -19.05 -2.45
C GLU A 57 -5.44 -17.80 -1.66
N PRO A 58 -5.12 -17.92 -0.33
CA PRO A 58 -4.78 -16.81 0.54
C PRO A 58 -3.72 -15.85 -0.03
N LEU A 59 -2.58 -16.42 -0.43
CA LEU A 59 -1.46 -15.63 -0.96
C LEU A 59 -1.79 -14.98 -2.31
N LYS A 60 -2.57 -15.65 -3.15
CA LYS A 60 -2.97 -15.15 -4.47
C LYS A 60 -3.92 -13.96 -4.35
N LEU A 61 -4.93 -14.08 -3.48
CA LEU A 61 -5.85 -12.99 -3.17
C LEU A 61 -5.10 -11.77 -2.61
N PHE A 62 -4.18 -11.97 -1.67
CA PHE A 62 -3.36 -10.90 -1.11
C PHE A 62 -2.51 -10.20 -2.18
N LYS A 63 -1.79 -10.95 -3.03
CA LYS A 63 -0.99 -10.37 -4.12
C LYS A 63 -1.86 -9.57 -5.09
N LYS A 64 -3.04 -10.09 -5.45
CA LYS A 64 -4.03 -9.43 -6.32
C LYS A 64 -4.51 -8.10 -5.71
N ALA A 65 -4.87 -8.09 -4.42
CA ALA A 65 -5.27 -6.87 -3.71
C ALA A 65 -4.18 -5.80 -3.73
N ILE A 66 -2.92 -6.18 -3.45
CA ILE A 66 -1.78 -5.25 -3.51
C ILE A 66 -1.60 -4.71 -4.94
N GLU A 67 -1.63 -5.59 -5.95
CA GLU A 67 -1.41 -5.19 -7.36
C GLU A 67 -2.48 -4.20 -7.82
N ASN A 68 -3.73 -4.47 -7.52
CA ASN A 68 -4.86 -3.59 -7.84
C ASN A 68 -4.74 -2.20 -7.18
N THR A 69 -4.12 -2.12 -6.00
CA THR A 69 -3.99 -0.87 -5.24
C THR A 69 -2.77 -0.04 -5.62
N LYS A 70 -1.79 -0.61 -6.33
CA LYS A 70 -0.57 0.11 -6.73
C LYS A 70 -0.87 1.31 -7.63
N PRO A 71 -0.46 2.55 -7.26
CA PRO A 71 -0.60 3.70 -8.14
C PRO A 71 0.53 3.76 -9.19
N LEU A 72 0.20 4.18 -10.39
CA LEU A 72 1.17 4.44 -11.46
C LEU A 72 1.73 5.87 -11.39
N LEU A 73 0.88 6.83 -11.02
CA LEU A 73 1.17 8.25 -10.93
C LEU A 73 0.95 8.78 -9.52
N GLU A 74 1.74 9.76 -9.12
CA GLU A 74 1.52 10.58 -7.93
C GLU A 74 1.72 12.05 -8.29
N VAL A 75 1.21 12.95 -7.45
CA VAL A 75 1.40 14.38 -7.60
C VAL A 75 2.43 14.86 -6.59
N LYS A 76 3.45 15.58 -7.04
CA LYS A 76 4.46 16.23 -6.18
C LYS A 76 4.36 17.73 -6.30
N THR A 77 4.36 18.43 -5.17
CA THR A 77 4.40 19.87 -5.15
C THR A 77 5.82 20.36 -5.49
N ARG A 78 5.91 21.25 -6.49
CA ARG A 78 7.14 21.93 -6.88
C ARG A 78 6.94 23.43 -6.80
N ARG A 79 7.96 24.14 -6.28
CA ARG A 79 7.95 25.60 -6.22
C ARG A 79 8.75 26.15 -7.40
N VAL A 80 8.08 26.92 -8.26
CA VAL A 80 8.69 27.56 -9.43
C VAL A 80 8.30 29.03 -9.42
N GLY A 81 9.28 29.95 -9.44
CA GLY A 81 9.01 31.38 -9.48
C GLY A 81 8.17 31.91 -8.31
N GLY A 82 8.23 31.27 -7.14
CA GLY A 82 7.43 31.67 -5.95
C GLY A 82 6.05 31.02 -5.86
N ALA A 83 5.52 30.40 -6.91
CA ALA A 83 4.25 29.65 -6.91
C ALA A 83 4.47 28.14 -6.70
N ASN A 84 3.52 27.49 -6.04
CA ASN A 84 3.53 26.03 -5.82
C ASN A 84 2.69 25.35 -6.91
N TYR A 85 3.33 24.49 -7.70
CA TYR A 85 2.66 23.69 -8.73
C TYR A 85 2.61 22.25 -8.32
N GLN A 86 1.49 21.60 -8.62
CA GLN A 86 1.31 20.17 -8.43
C GLN A 86 1.70 19.44 -9.72
N VAL A 87 2.86 18.79 -9.71
CA VAL A 87 3.44 18.15 -10.88
C VAL A 87 3.20 16.65 -10.86
N PRO A 88 2.55 16.05 -11.88
CA PRO A 88 2.37 14.60 -11.97
C PRO A 88 3.71 13.91 -12.27
N VAL A 89 4.02 12.87 -11.51
CA VAL A 89 5.27 12.10 -11.64
C VAL A 89 4.95 10.61 -11.59
N GLU A 90 5.65 9.82 -12.37
CA GLU A 90 5.57 8.36 -12.27
C GLU A 90 6.14 7.88 -10.94
N VAL A 91 5.46 6.93 -10.34
CA VAL A 91 5.89 6.35 -9.07
C VAL A 91 6.90 5.22 -9.31
N ASN A 92 8.03 5.25 -8.62
CA ASN A 92 9.02 4.19 -8.65
C ASN A 92 8.40 2.86 -8.17
N PRO A 93 8.71 1.68 -8.77
CA PRO A 93 8.14 0.38 -8.41
C PRO A 93 8.18 0.04 -6.91
N HIS A 94 9.31 0.30 -6.24
CA HIS A 94 9.41 0.10 -4.78
C HIS A 94 8.45 0.98 -3.99
N ARG A 95 8.24 2.23 -4.44
CA ARG A 95 7.32 3.16 -3.82
C ARG A 95 5.86 2.79 -4.09
N ARG A 96 5.53 2.29 -5.30
CA ARG A 96 4.18 1.79 -5.63
C ARG A 96 3.71 0.76 -4.60
N THR A 97 4.57 -0.24 -4.35
CA THR A 97 4.29 -1.29 -3.36
C THR A 97 4.13 -0.72 -1.94
N SER A 98 4.99 0.21 -1.55
CA SER A 98 4.93 0.83 -0.21
C SER A 98 3.68 1.70 -0.02
N LEU A 99 3.22 2.39 -1.07
CA LEU A 99 1.97 3.16 -1.05
C LEU A 99 0.75 2.24 -0.95
N ALA A 100 0.70 1.18 -1.76
CA ALA A 100 -0.39 0.21 -1.73
C ALA A 100 -0.55 -0.43 -0.33
N ILE A 101 0.54 -0.90 0.27
CA ILE A 101 0.53 -1.46 1.63
C ILE A 101 0.00 -0.43 2.64
N ARG A 102 0.51 0.79 2.59
CA ARG A 102 0.09 1.85 3.53
C ARG A 102 -1.38 2.19 3.38
N TRP A 103 -1.89 2.30 2.17
CA TRP A 103 -3.29 2.61 1.92
C TRP A 103 -4.22 1.50 2.39
N ILE A 104 -3.93 0.25 2.06
CA ILE A 104 -4.73 -0.89 2.55
C ILE A 104 -4.77 -0.90 4.08
N ILE A 105 -3.62 -0.75 4.76
CA ILE A 105 -3.56 -0.75 6.22
C ILE A 105 -4.33 0.44 6.82
N SER A 106 -4.17 1.64 6.26
CA SER A 106 -4.86 2.84 6.76
C SER A 106 -6.37 2.69 6.64
N TYR A 107 -6.86 2.36 5.44
CA TYR A 107 -8.29 2.23 5.21
C TYR A 107 -8.91 1.00 5.90
N ALA A 108 -8.14 -0.08 6.08
CA ALA A 108 -8.58 -1.18 6.94
C ALA A 108 -8.81 -0.70 8.38
N ARG A 109 -7.92 0.14 8.94
CA ARG A 109 -8.09 0.69 10.29
C ARG A 109 -9.33 1.58 10.42
N ASP A 110 -9.67 2.33 9.38
CA ASP A 110 -10.79 3.27 9.35
C ASP A 110 -12.16 2.58 9.15
N ARG A 111 -12.18 1.28 8.88
CA ARG A 111 -13.44 0.50 8.71
C ARG A 111 -14.20 0.36 10.04
N GLY A 112 -15.50 0.15 9.94
CA GLY A 112 -16.41 0.05 11.10
C GLY A 112 -16.53 -1.35 11.73
N GLU A 113 -15.96 -2.40 11.11
CA GLU A 113 -16.01 -3.77 11.61
C GLU A 113 -15.33 -3.92 12.98
N LYS A 114 -15.73 -4.94 13.76
CA LYS A 114 -15.12 -5.19 15.07
C LYS A 114 -13.83 -5.99 14.94
N GLY A 115 -12.70 -5.34 15.32
CA GLY A 115 -11.38 -5.94 15.34
C GLY A 115 -10.63 -5.88 14.01
N MET A 116 -9.28 -5.80 14.11
CA MET A 116 -8.42 -5.58 12.95
C MET A 116 -8.42 -6.75 11.97
N ILE A 117 -8.69 -7.96 12.43
CA ILE A 117 -8.78 -9.17 11.59
C ILE A 117 -9.93 -9.01 10.58
N GLU A 118 -11.12 -8.62 11.07
CA GLU A 118 -12.30 -8.40 10.24
C GLU A 118 -12.11 -7.26 9.25
N LYS A 119 -11.63 -6.13 9.76
CA LYS A 119 -11.34 -4.93 8.99
C LYS A 119 -10.37 -5.21 7.84
N LEU A 120 -9.28 -5.89 8.13
CA LEU A 120 -8.26 -6.22 7.12
C LEU A 120 -8.78 -7.25 6.11
N ALA A 121 -9.49 -8.28 6.56
CA ALA A 121 -10.08 -9.27 5.67
C ALA A 121 -11.04 -8.64 4.67
N ALA A 122 -11.94 -7.79 5.13
CA ALA A 122 -12.91 -7.09 4.29
C ALA A 122 -12.21 -6.15 3.28
N GLU A 123 -11.21 -5.37 3.73
CA GLU A 123 -10.48 -4.47 2.82
C GLU A 123 -9.68 -5.25 1.75
N LEU A 124 -9.09 -6.40 2.09
CA LEU A 124 -8.38 -7.24 1.12
C LEU A 124 -9.31 -7.83 0.06
N VAL A 125 -10.51 -8.30 0.46
CA VAL A 125 -11.51 -8.80 -0.48
C VAL A 125 -12.01 -7.69 -1.40
N ASP A 126 -12.31 -6.51 -0.85
CA ASP A 126 -12.74 -5.36 -1.64
C ASP A 126 -11.65 -4.93 -2.63
N ALA A 127 -10.40 -4.80 -2.18
CA ALA A 127 -9.27 -4.43 -3.02
C ALA A 127 -8.98 -5.47 -4.12
N ALA A 128 -9.11 -6.78 -3.84
CA ALA A 128 -8.97 -7.83 -4.83
C ALA A 128 -10.04 -7.73 -5.94
N ASN A 129 -11.22 -7.20 -5.61
CA ASN A 129 -12.33 -6.98 -6.52
C ASN A 129 -12.38 -5.55 -7.10
N ASN A 130 -11.29 -4.79 -7.01
CA ASN A 130 -11.20 -3.38 -7.43
C ASN A 130 -12.28 -2.49 -6.78
N ARG A 131 -12.55 -2.72 -5.49
CA ARG A 131 -13.50 -1.95 -4.68
C ARG A 131 -12.81 -1.45 -3.40
N GLY A 132 -13.53 -0.68 -2.60
CA GLY A 132 -13.05 -0.21 -1.31
C GLY A 132 -12.27 1.11 -1.36
N ASN A 133 -11.98 1.63 -0.17
CA ASN A 133 -11.42 2.97 -0.02
C ASN A 133 -9.94 3.04 -0.45
N ALA A 134 -9.19 1.96 -0.36
CA ALA A 134 -7.81 1.90 -0.84
C ALA A 134 -7.75 2.05 -2.37
N ILE A 135 -8.66 1.41 -3.09
CA ILE A 135 -8.80 1.57 -4.56
C ILE A 135 -9.26 2.99 -4.91
N LYS A 136 -10.27 3.50 -4.21
CA LYS A 136 -10.73 4.89 -4.39
C LYS A 136 -9.59 5.88 -4.23
N LYS A 137 -8.72 5.70 -3.23
CA LYS A 137 -7.53 6.55 -3.03
C LYS A 137 -6.57 6.50 -4.22
N LYS A 138 -6.34 5.31 -4.81
CA LYS A 138 -5.56 5.19 -6.04
C LYS A 138 -6.19 5.99 -7.18
N GLU A 139 -7.49 5.83 -7.40
CA GLU A 139 -8.23 6.54 -8.46
C GLU A 139 -8.21 8.05 -8.26
N ASP A 140 -8.43 8.53 -7.03
CA ASP A 140 -8.36 9.95 -6.71
C ASP A 140 -6.96 10.53 -6.96
N THR A 141 -5.92 9.75 -6.63
CA THR A 141 -4.54 10.14 -6.92
C THR A 141 -4.27 10.23 -8.43
N HIS A 142 -4.79 9.28 -9.21
CA HIS A 142 -4.68 9.30 -10.67
C HIS A 142 -5.48 10.45 -11.28
N LYS A 143 -6.71 10.71 -10.81
CA LYS A 143 -7.53 11.87 -11.24
C LYS A 143 -6.82 13.19 -10.96
N MET A 144 -6.21 13.35 -9.78
CA MET A 144 -5.41 14.53 -9.46
C MET A 144 -4.21 14.67 -10.40
N ALA A 145 -3.53 13.58 -10.72
CA ALA A 145 -2.40 13.60 -11.64
C ALA A 145 -2.84 13.98 -13.07
N GLU A 146 -3.99 13.49 -13.50
CA GLU A 146 -4.56 13.81 -14.81
C GLU A 146 -5.00 15.28 -14.91
N ALA A 147 -5.70 15.79 -13.90
CA ALA A 147 -6.11 17.19 -13.80
C ALA A 147 -4.90 18.16 -13.85
N ASN A 148 -3.76 17.75 -13.31
CA ASN A 148 -2.53 18.53 -13.31
C ASN A 148 -1.58 18.20 -14.47
N LYS A 149 -2.02 17.48 -15.50
CA LYS A 149 -1.21 17.08 -16.66
C LYS A 149 -0.55 18.24 -17.37
N ALA A 150 -1.19 19.41 -17.41
CA ALA A 150 -0.64 20.63 -18.00
C ALA A 150 0.70 21.05 -17.37
N PHE A 151 0.96 20.70 -16.10
CA PHE A 151 2.19 21.03 -15.37
C PHE A 151 3.27 19.95 -15.48
N ALA A 152 3.07 18.92 -16.30
CA ALA A 152 4.04 17.82 -16.46
C ALA A 152 5.41 18.31 -16.99
N HIS A 153 5.47 19.43 -17.72
CA HIS A 153 6.70 20.02 -18.23
C HIS A 153 7.61 20.60 -17.11
N TYR A 154 7.10 20.82 -15.90
CA TYR A 154 7.91 21.17 -14.72
C TYR A 154 8.56 19.96 -14.03
N ARG A 155 8.50 18.79 -14.65
CA ARG A 155 9.17 17.57 -14.17
C ARG A 155 10.67 17.64 -14.51
N TRP A 156 11.53 17.42 -13.50
CA TRP A 156 12.97 17.16 -13.61
C TRP A 156 13.37 15.87 -12.95
#